data_909d78a26dcda3aa2212e508ac648f92
#
_entry.id   909d78a26dcda3aa2212e508ac648f92
#
_cell.length_a   1.000
_cell.length_b   1.000
_cell.length_c   1.000
_cell.angle_alpha   90.00
_cell.angle_beta   90.00
_cell.angle_gamma   90.00
#
_symmetry.space_group_name_H-M   'P 1'
#
loop_
_entity.id
_entity.type
_entity.pdbx_description
1 polymer ?
#
loop_
_entity_poly.entity_id
_entity_poly.type
_entity_poly.pdbx_seq_one_letter_code
_entity_poly.pdbx_strand_id
1 'polypeptide(L)'
;MTDWKTATLGKTGWKVGRLGLASSYGADERCVQMAFERGVNYLYWGSMRTAKFGAGLRSLRSRRDVFRLVIQSYSRIAALVPWSLERALKSLGMDHADILLLGLWNKDVSPAIFDQALRLRERGLIRAIAVSTHNRPQAAAMANHNGNVDILHVRYNAVHPGAERDIFPKLPAPEIRPGIVAFTATCWGDLMKPDKVPAGDRVPSASDCYRFNLTNPAVDLCLTGPRSASDLTAALDALDKGPMTPEEMDWMRRVGQAKYFKPTLFSIKG
;
A
#
# COMPACT_ATOMS: atom_id res chain seq x y z
N MET A 1 -1.02 25.11 4.71
CA MET A 1 -0.24 24.11 3.95
C MET A 1 -0.62 22.73 4.45
N THR A 2 -1.12 21.86 3.62
CA THR A 2 -1.35 20.44 4.00
C THR A 2 -0.01 19.80 4.33
N ASP A 3 0.06 19.13 5.48
CA ASP A 3 1.27 18.43 5.91
C ASP A 3 1.58 17.31 4.90
N TRP A 4 2.74 17.42 4.23
CA TRP A 4 3.19 16.42 3.25
C TRP A 4 3.41 15.03 3.88
N LYS A 5 3.73 14.98 5.17
CA LYS A 5 4.12 13.73 5.85
C LYS A 5 2.93 12.88 6.29
N THR A 6 1.74 13.46 6.37
CA THR A 6 0.52 12.77 6.81
C THR A 6 -0.64 12.97 5.85
N ALA A 7 -1.61 12.07 5.91
CA ALA A 7 -2.87 12.18 5.18
C ALA A 7 -4.03 11.61 6.01
N THR A 8 -5.25 11.94 5.60
CA THR A 8 -6.45 11.22 6.06
C THR A 8 -6.72 10.08 5.09
N LEU A 9 -6.86 8.87 5.60
CA LEU A 9 -7.08 7.66 4.80
C LEU A 9 -8.56 7.55 4.37
N GLY A 10 -8.94 8.31 3.35
CA GLY A 10 -10.29 8.37 2.82
C GLY A 10 -11.37 8.45 3.92
N LYS A 11 -12.51 7.82 3.69
CA LYS A 11 -13.67 7.80 4.61
C LYS A 11 -13.41 7.17 5.97
N THR A 12 -12.27 6.49 6.20
CA THR A 12 -11.93 5.95 7.52
C THR A 12 -11.68 7.06 8.54
N GLY A 13 -11.36 8.27 8.10
CA GLY A 13 -10.99 9.39 8.95
C GLY A 13 -9.64 9.22 9.67
N TRP A 14 -8.94 8.12 9.46
CA TRP A 14 -7.67 7.86 10.16
C TRP A 14 -6.53 8.71 9.64
N LYS A 15 -5.83 9.36 10.55
CA LYS A 15 -4.55 9.99 10.26
C LYS A 15 -3.48 8.91 10.07
N VAL A 16 -2.81 8.94 8.92
CA VAL A 16 -1.75 7.99 8.57
C VAL A 16 -0.52 8.73 8.04
N GLY A 17 0.66 8.18 8.29
CA GLY A 17 1.87 8.60 7.57
C GLY A 17 1.73 8.28 6.09
N ARG A 18 2.28 9.14 5.21
CA ARG A 18 2.17 8.97 3.76
C ARG A 18 2.96 7.77 3.20
N LEU A 19 3.84 7.14 4.01
CA LEU A 19 4.42 5.83 3.72
C LEU A 19 3.85 4.79 4.68
N GLY A 20 3.60 3.58 4.15
CA GLY A 20 3.30 2.39 4.92
C GLY A 20 4.43 1.36 4.79
N LEU A 21 4.62 0.51 5.78
CA LEU A 21 5.67 -0.52 5.80
C LEU A 21 5.08 -1.91 5.58
N ALA A 22 5.61 -2.63 4.57
CA ALA A 22 5.21 -4.00 4.24
C ALA A 22 6.29 -5.01 4.60
N SER A 23 5.87 -6.18 5.09
CA SER A 23 6.76 -7.29 5.48
C SER A 23 7.35 -8.09 4.31
N SER A 24 6.90 -7.82 3.07
CA SER A 24 7.01 -8.77 1.95
C SER A 24 8.42 -9.02 1.43
N TYR A 25 9.38 -8.15 1.72
CA TYR A 25 10.72 -8.18 1.10
C TYR A 25 11.89 -8.30 2.08
N GLY A 26 11.63 -8.42 3.37
CA GLY A 26 12.70 -8.67 4.35
C GLY A 26 12.76 -7.66 5.49
N ALA A 27 11.86 -6.68 5.55
CA ALA A 27 11.75 -5.77 6.69
C ALA A 27 11.67 -6.58 7.99
N ASP A 28 12.56 -6.26 8.92
CA ASP A 28 12.71 -6.90 10.21
C ASP A 28 12.20 -6.00 11.35
N GLU A 29 12.43 -6.41 12.59
CA GLU A 29 12.07 -5.65 13.79
C GLU A 29 12.69 -4.26 13.81
N ARG A 30 13.96 -4.12 13.42
CA ARG A 30 14.64 -2.82 13.34
C ARG A 30 13.96 -1.90 12.32
N CYS A 31 13.59 -2.45 11.16
CA CYS A 31 12.85 -1.69 10.15
C CYS A 31 11.49 -1.21 10.68
N VAL A 32 10.78 -2.05 11.44
CA VAL A 32 9.48 -1.67 12.03
C VAL A 32 9.67 -0.51 13.03
N GLN A 33 10.66 -0.60 13.92
CA GLN A 33 10.95 0.45 14.90
C GLN A 33 11.34 1.77 14.23
N MET A 34 12.32 1.72 13.31
CA MET A 34 12.76 2.90 12.55
C MET A 34 11.62 3.58 11.77
N ALA A 35 10.79 2.78 11.09
CA ALA A 35 9.65 3.31 10.35
C ALA A 35 8.66 3.99 11.29
N PHE A 36 8.34 3.34 12.41
CA PHE A 36 7.40 3.86 13.38
C PHE A 36 7.88 5.18 14.03
N GLU A 37 9.17 5.30 14.39
CA GLU A 37 9.79 6.53 14.90
C GLU A 37 9.74 7.69 13.88
N ARG A 38 9.72 7.38 12.59
CA ARG A 38 9.59 8.34 11.48
C ARG A 38 8.13 8.61 11.08
N GLY A 39 7.14 8.19 11.89
CA GLY A 39 5.72 8.46 11.68
C GLY A 39 5.00 7.49 10.72
N VAL A 40 5.67 6.40 10.31
CA VAL A 40 5.02 5.33 9.54
C VAL A 40 4.16 4.50 10.49
N ASN A 41 2.86 4.67 10.38
CA ASN A 41 1.89 4.02 11.27
C ASN A 41 0.93 3.07 10.54
N TYR A 42 1.14 2.78 9.26
CA TYR A 42 0.41 1.77 8.48
C TYR A 42 1.33 0.57 8.28
N LEU A 43 1.14 -0.47 9.11
CA LEU A 43 2.03 -1.63 9.19
C LEU A 43 1.34 -2.85 8.57
N TYR A 44 1.83 -3.25 7.40
CA TYR A 44 1.24 -4.31 6.59
C TYR A 44 1.99 -5.63 6.79
N TRP A 45 1.40 -6.52 7.58
CA TRP A 45 1.87 -7.89 7.76
C TRP A 45 1.13 -8.80 6.78
N GLY A 46 1.61 -8.79 5.55
CA GLY A 46 0.90 -9.26 4.38
C GLY A 46 1.13 -10.72 4.02
N SER A 47 1.32 -10.95 2.71
CA SER A 47 1.42 -12.28 2.10
C SER A 47 2.53 -13.14 2.70
N MET A 48 3.64 -12.55 3.05
CA MET A 48 4.73 -13.21 3.78
C MET A 48 4.79 -12.67 5.21
N ARG A 49 4.13 -13.37 6.10
CA ARG A 49 4.12 -13.05 7.53
C ARG A 49 5.41 -13.53 8.18
N THR A 50 6.50 -12.80 7.96
CA THR A 50 7.80 -13.16 8.50
C THR A 50 7.82 -13.01 10.02
N ALA A 51 8.53 -13.92 10.70
CA ALA A 51 8.68 -13.87 12.16
C ALA A 51 9.41 -12.60 12.63
N LYS A 52 10.39 -12.12 11.83
CA LYS A 52 11.17 -10.91 12.12
C LYS A 52 10.31 -9.66 12.13
N PHE A 53 9.44 -9.47 11.13
CA PHE A 53 8.49 -8.37 11.11
C PHE A 53 7.46 -8.49 12.25
N GLY A 54 6.96 -9.71 12.50
CA GLY A 54 6.08 -9.99 13.63
C GLY A 54 6.70 -9.67 14.99
N ALA A 55 8.01 -9.83 15.17
CA ALA A 55 8.73 -9.39 16.35
C ALA A 55 8.63 -7.87 16.53
N GLY A 56 8.85 -7.11 15.45
CA GLY A 56 8.69 -5.66 15.47
C GLY A 56 7.26 -5.21 15.79
N LEU A 57 6.25 -5.92 15.28
CA LEU A 57 4.85 -5.63 15.65
C LEU A 57 4.60 -5.90 17.15
N ARG A 58 5.14 -6.99 17.68
CA ARG A 58 5.01 -7.30 19.11
C ARG A 58 5.69 -6.28 20.00
N SER A 59 6.85 -5.75 19.61
CA SER A 59 7.55 -4.70 20.38
C SER A 59 6.75 -3.40 20.47
N LEU A 60 5.85 -3.15 19.50
CA LEU A 60 4.93 -2.00 19.49
C LEU A 60 3.58 -2.27 20.21
N ARG A 61 3.39 -3.43 20.85
CA ARG A 61 2.08 -3.81 21.41
C ARG A 61 1.53 -2.82 22.45
N SER A 62 2.39 -2.25 23.28
CA SER A 62 2.00 -1.21 24.25
C SER A 62 1.53 0.10 23.60
N ARG A 63 1.78 0.27 22.30
CA ARG A 63 1.40 1.44 21.49
C ARG A 63 0.39 1.08 20.40
N ARG A 64 -0.45 0.06 20.65
CA ARG A 64 -1.35 -0.53 19.67
C ARG A 64 -2.29 0.48 19.02
N ASP A 65 -2.73 1.49 19.74
CA ASP A 65 -3.72 2.47 19.28
C ASP A 65 -3.15 3.49 18.28
N VAL A 66 -1.83 3.67 18.22
CA VAL A 66 -1.20 4.69 17.37
C VAL A 66 -0.78 4.20 16.00
N PHE A 67 -0.92 2.90 15.69
CA PHE A 67 -0.67 2.38 14.36
C PHE A 67 -1.85 1.57 13.81
N ARG A 68 -1.88 1.38 12.50
CA ARG A 68 -2.88 0.59 11.77
C ARG A 68 -2.25 -0.73 11.35
N LEU A 69 -2.68 -1.82 12.02
CA LEU A 69 -2.25 -3.18 11.69
C LEU A 69 -3.09 -3.70 10.52
N VAL A 70 -2.40 -4.06 9.44
CA VAL A 70 -3.04 -4.67 8.28
C VAL A 70 -2.66 -6.14 8.21
N ILE A 71 -3.65 -7.00 8.23
CA ILE A 71 -3.50 -8.44 8.02
C ILE A 71 -4.12 -8.81 6.67
N GLN A 72 -3.34 -9.46 5.81
CA GLN A 72 -3.84 -9.90 4.51
C GLN A 72 -4.30 -11.36 4.52
N SER A 73 -5.37 -11.62 3.77
CA SER A 73 -5.81 -12.96 3.38
C SER A 73 -5.86 -13.07 1.86
N TYR A 74 -5.21 -14.11 1.30
CA TYR A 74 -5.36 -14.53 -0.10
C TYR A 74 -6.33 -15.69 -0.27
N SER A 75 -6.98 -16.13 0.82
CA SER A 75 -7.87 -17.29 0.77
C SER A 75 -9.03 -17.06 -0.21
N ARG A 76 -9.33 -18.10 -0.95
CA ARG A 76 -10.55 -18.21 -1.76
C ARG A 76 -11.57 -19.15 -1.12
N ILE A 77 -11.26 -19.65 0.08
CA ILE A 77 -12.12 -20.50 0.91
C ILE A 77 -12.59 -19.66 2.09
N ALA A 78 -13.89 -19.44 2.20
CA ALA A 78 -14.49 -18.53 3.18
C ALA A 78 -14.09 -18.86 4.63
N ALA A 79 -14.13 -20.14 5.02
CA ALA A 79 -13.80 -20.59 6.37
C ALA A 79 -12.34 -20.31 6.77
N LEU A 80 -11.43 -20.19 5.81
CA LEU A 80 -10.00 -19.93 6.09
C LEU A 80 -9.71 -18.44 6.35
N VAL A 81 -10.63 -17.54 6.02
CA VAL A 81 -10.42 -16.09 6.26
C VAL A 81 -10.34 -15.79 7.75
N PRO A 82 -11.36 -16.14 8.57
CA PRO A 82 -11.30 -15.92 10.01
C PRO A 82 -10.17 -16.72 10.67
N TRP A 83 -9.99 -17.98 10.31
CA TRP A 83 -8.91 -18.80 10.86
C TRP A 83 -7.52 -18.16 10.65
N SER A 84 -7.27 -17.65 9.44
CA SER A 84 -5.99 -17.01 9.11
C SER A 84 -5.77 -15.72 9.90
N LEU A 85 -6.81 -14.91 10.09
CA LEU A 85 -6.75 -13.68 10.89
C LEU A 85 -6.52 -14.01 12.37
N GLU A 86 -7.34 -14.88 12.95
CA GLU A 86 -7.26 -15.24 14.37
C GLU A 86 -5.90 -15.86 14.74
N ARG A 87 -5.36 -16.73 13.85
CA ARG A 87 -4.00 -17.27 14.02
C ARG A 87 -2.94 -16.17 13.99
N ALA A 88 -3.07 -15.17 13.10
CA ALA A 88 -2.14 -14.05 13.04
C ALA A 88 -2.22 -13.22 14.32
N LEU A 89 -3.40 -12.85 14.78
CA LEU A 89 -3.61 -12.08 16.00
C LEU A 89 -3.05 -12.81 17.22
N LYS A 90 -3.34 -14.10 17.35
CA LYS A 90 -2.78 -14.95 18.43
C LYS A 90 -1.26 -14.94 18.43
N SER A 91 -0.61 -15.02 17.26
CA SER A 91 0.86 -15.02 17.17
C SER A 91 1.49 -13.67 17.52
N LEU A 92 0.74 -12.57 17.38
CA LEU A 92 1.15 -11.23 17.77
C LEU A 92 0.78 -10.90 19.24
N GLY A 93 -0.09 -11.67 19.88
CA GLY A 93 -0.69 -11.34 21.17
C GLY A 93 -1.52 -10.06 21.11
N MET A 94 -2.27 -9.88 20.03
CA MET A 94 -3.13 -8.72 19.78
C MET A 94 -4.58 -9.16 19.63
N ASP A 95 -5.53 -8.32 20.11
CA ASP A 95 -6.95 -8.66 20.14
C ASP A 95 -7.64 -8.38 18.80
N HIS A 96 -7.13 -7.43 18.01
CA HIS A 96 -7.70 -7.05 16.71
C HIS A 96 -6.64 -6.56 15.74
N ALA A 97 -6.96 -6.62 14.45
CA ALA A 97 -6.31 -5.84 13.39
C ALA A 97 -7.17 -4.61 13.07
N ASP A 98 -6.58 -3.52 12.58
CA ASP A 98 -7.38 -2.41 12.07
C ASP A 98 -7.99 -2.77 10.72
N ILE A 99 -7.23 -3.47 9.89
CA ILE A 99 -7.59 -3.71 8.50
C ILE A 99 -7.39 -5.18 8.13
N LEU A 100 -8.45 -5.80 7.61
CA LEU A 100 -8.34 -7.05 6.86
C LEU A 100 -8.25 -6.71 5.37
N LEU A 101 -7.11 -7.05 4.75
CA LEU A 101 -6.91 -6.89 3.32
C LEU A 101 -7.25 -8.20 2.59
N LEU A 102 -8.29 -8.16 1.76
CA LEU A 102 -8.64 -9.22 0.82
C LEU A 102 -7.75 -9.07 -0.42
N GLY A 103 -6.79 -9.98 -0.56
CA GLY A 103 -5.70 -9.86 -1.53
C GLY A 103 -6.07 -10.30 -2.94
N LEU A 104 -5.71 -9.45 -3.90
CA LEU A 104 -5.69 -9.68 -5.36
C LEU A 104 -7.02 -10.20 -5.93
N TRP A 105 -8.04 -9.36 -5.87
CA TRP A 105 -9.34 -9.61 -6.47
C TRP A 105 -9.51 -8.80 -7.76
N ASN A 106 -9.27 -9.44 -8.91
CA ASN A 106 -9.47 -8.83 -10.23
C ASN A 106 -10.91 -9.00 -10.76
N LYS A 107 -11.78 -9.56 -9.95
CA LYS A 107 -13.23 -9.67 -10.08
C LYS A 107 -13.86 -9.20 -8.78
N ASP A 108 -15.18 -9.22 -8.68
CA ASP A 108 -15.84 -9.01 -7.40
C ASP A 108 -15.36 -10.02 -6.37
N VAL A 109 -15.21 -9.56 -5.14
CA VAL A 109 -14.93 -10.45 -4.02
C VAL A 109 -16.13 -11.39 -3.87
N SER A 110 -15.86 -12.69 -3.80
CA SER A 110 -16.93 -13.67 -3.59
C SER A 110 -17.80 -13.29 -2.39
N PRO A 111 -19.14 -13.30 -2.50
CA PRO A 111 -20.02 -12.97 -1.40
C PRO A 111 -19.68 -13.73 -0.11
N ALA A 112 -19.42 -15.02 -0.20
CA ALA A 112 -19.07 -15.84 0.97
C ALA A 112 -17.76 -15.38 1.67
N ILE A 113 -16.77 -14.87 0.92
CA ILE A 113 -15.54 -14.30 1.48
C ILE A 113 -15.84 -12.93 2.12
N PHE A 114 -16.64 -12.12 1.43
CA PHE A 114 -16.96 -10.78 1.90
C PHE A 114 -17.81 -10.83 3.18
N ASP A 115 -18.78 -11.76 3.26
CA ASP A 115 -19.58 -12.00 4.46
C ASP A 115 -18.73 -12.40 5.67
N GLN A 116 -17.67 -13.20 5.46
CA GLN A 116 -16.72 -13.48 6.56
C GLN A 116 -16.01 -12.22 7.05
N ALA A 117 -15.61 -11.35 6.15
CA ALA A 117 -14.98 -10.08 6.54
C ALA A 117 -15.96 -9.17 7.31
N LEU A 118 -17.23 -9.10 6.89
CA LEU A 118 -18.27 -8.38 7.61
C LEU A 118 -18.49 -8.94 9.02
N ARG A 119 -18.63 -10.26 9.16
CA ARG A 119 -18.74 -10.93 10.47
C ARG A 119 -17.53 -10.69 11.37
N LEU A 120 -16.33 -10.67 10.83
CA LEU A 120 -15.13 -10.33 11.59
C LEU A 120 -15.16 -8.90 12.10
N ARG A 121 -15.70 -7.96 11.30
CA ARG A 121 -15.91 -6.56 11.70
C ARG A 121 -16.97 -6.45 12.80
N GLU A 122 -18.09 -7.13 12.68
CA GLU A 122 -19.15 -7.21 13.72
C GLU A 122 -18.63 -7.77 15.04
N ARG A 123 -17.72 -8.75 14.99
CA ARG A 123 -17.05 -9.33 16.16
C ARG A 123 -15.95 -8.43 16.76
N GLY A 124 -15.66 -7.29 16.15
CA GLY A 124 -14.61 -6.38 16.59
C GLY A 124 -13.17 -6.85 16.32
N LEU A 125 -12.98 -7.93 15.54
CA LEU A 125 -11.66 -8.46 15.20
C LEU A 125 -10.97 -7.65 14.10
N ILE A 126 -11.73 -6.87 13.33
CA ILE A 126 -11.23 -5.86 12.39
C ILE A 126 -12.10 -4.61 12.48
N ARG A 127 -11.56 -3.47 12.01
CA ARG A 127 -12.29 -2.19 11.96
C ARG A 127 -12.64 -1.81 10.52
N ALA A 128 -11.82 -2.18 9.53
CA ALA A 128 -11.99 -1.84 8.13
C ALA A 128 -11.67 -3.02 7.21
N ILE A 129 -12.31 -3.01 6.04
CA ILE A 129 -12.09 -3.99 4.97
C ILE A 129 -11.35 -3.29 3.84
N ALA A 130 -10.20 -3.83 3.47
CA ALA A 130 -9.44 -3.41 2.30
C ALA A 130 -9.51 -4.48 1.20
N VAL A 131 -9.45 -4.02 -0.06
CA VAL A 131 -9.33 -4.90 -1.23
C VAL A 131 -8.14 -4.45 -2.08
N SER A 132 -7.32 -5.41 -2.55
CA SER A 132 -6.31 -5.12 -3.57
C SER A 132 -6.71 -5.71 -4.91
N THR A 133 -6.48 -4.93 -5.98
CA THR A 133 -6.78 -5.36 -7.34
C THR A 133 -5.80 -4.76 -8.35
N HIS A 134 -5.56 -5.50 -9.44
CA HIS A 134 -4.87 -4.97 -10.63
C HIS A 134 -5.88 -4.55 -11.73
N ASN A 135 -7.16 -4.88 -11.56
CA ASN A 135 -8.22 -4.49 -12.46
C ASN A 135 -8.69 -3.06 -12.12
N ARG A 136 -8.25 -2.08 -12.91
CA ARG A 136 -8.54 -0.66 -12.67
C ARG A 136 -10.04 -0.32 -12.79
N PRO A 137 -10.79 -0.79 -13.82
CA PRO A 137 -12.24 -0.62 -13.86
C PRO A 137 -12.93 -1.15 -12.60
N GLN A 138 -12.51 -2.31 -12.11
CA GLN A 138 -13.03 -2.91 -10.87
C GLN A 138 -12.74 -2.05 -9.64
N ALA A 139 -11.52 -1.48 -9.53
CA ALA A 139 -11.17 -0.58 -8.44
C ALA A 139 -12.07 0.67 -8.44
N ALA A 140 -12.31 1.27 -9.62
CA ALA A 140 -13.21 2.41 -9.75
C ALA A 140 -14.66 2.07 -9.40
N ALA A 141 -15.14 0.90 -9.81
CA ALA A 141 -16.47 0.42 -9.45
C ALA A 141 -16.62 0.20 -7.93
N MET A 142 -15.62 -0.45 -7.29
CA MET A 142 -15.61 -0.65 -5.83
C MET A 142 -15.61 0.68 -5.08
N ALA A 143 -14.89 1.69 -5.58
CA ALA A 143 -14.83 3.01 -4.95
C ALA A 143 -16.20 3.73 -4.93
N ASN A 144 -17.04 3.48 -5.93
CA ASN A 144 -18.32 4.17 -6.10
C ASN A 144 -19.53 3.38 -5.58
N HIS A 145 -19.48 2.04 -5.64
CA HIS A 145 -20.68 1.23 -5.45
C HIS A 145 -20.62 0.27 -4.26
N ASN A 146 -19.45 0.11 -3.63
CA ASN A 146 -19.33 -0.79 -2.49
C ASN A 146 -19.00 -0.03 -1.20
N GLY A 147 -20.02 0.43 -0.51
CA GLY A 147 -19.91 1.15 0.76
C GLY A 147 -19.18 0.39 1.89
N ASN A 148 -19.04 -0.91 1.77
CA ASN A 148 -18.34 -1.76 2.75
C ASN A 148 -16.84 -1.93 2.48
N VAL A 149 -16.33 -1.49 1.31
CA VAL A 149 -14.89 -1.39 1.06
C VAL A 149 -14.39 -0.07 1.59
N ASP A 150 -13.52 -0.10 2.59
CA ASP A 150 -13.02 1.09 3.28
C ASP A 150 -11.69 1.58 2.70
N ILE A 151 -10.91 0.67 2.09
CA ILE A 151 -9.59 0.97 1.57
C ILE A 151 -9.36 0.15 0.29
N LEU A 152 -8.75 0.80 -0.72
CA LEU A 152 -8.32 0.16 -1.96
C LEU A 152 -6.80 0.20 -2.07
N HIS A 153 -6.19 -0.97 -2.22
CA HIS A 153 -4.79 -1.07 -2.62
C HIS A 153 -4.72 -1.15 -4.13
N VAL A 154 -4.06 -0.17 -4.76
CA VAL A 154 -3.96 -0.04 -6.21
C VAL A 154 -2.51 -0.01 -6.67
N ARG A 155 -2.22 -0.70 -7.78
CA ARG A 155 -0.90 -0.61 -8.42
C ARG A 155 -0.80 0.74 -9.13
N TYR A 156 0.15 1.55 -8.68
CA TYR A 156 0.45 2.84 -9.30
C TYR A 156 1.94 3.16 -9.20
N ASN A 157 2.56 3.50 -10.30
CA ASN A 157 3.93 3.97 -10.42
C ASN A 157 4.16 4.54 -11.84
N ALA A 158 5.33 5.10 -12.10
CA ALA A 158 5.65 5.73 -13.38
C ALA A 158 5.58 4.76 -14.58
N VAL A 159 5.85 3.46 -14.40
CA VAL A 159 5.69 2.43 -15.45
C VAL A 159 4.22 2.06 -15.66
N HIS A 160 3.41 2.09 -14.60
CA HIS A 160 2.00 1.72 -14.62
C HIS A 160 1.11 2.89 -14.16
N PRO A 161 1.05 4.00 -14.94
CA PRO A 161 0.31 5.20 -14.55
C PRO A 161 -1.20 5.10 -14.82
N GLY A 162 -1.69 3.96 -15.29
CA GLY A 162 -3.09 3.81 -15.75
C GLY A 162 -4.16 4.15 -14.70
N ALA A 163 -3.84 4.17 -13.40
CA ALA A 163 -4.76 4.61 -12.36
C ALA A 163 -5.15 6.09 -12.52
N GLU A 164 -4.29 6.94 -13.09
CA GLU A 164 -4.56 8.35 -13.37
C GLU A 164 -5.70 8.56 -14.36
N ARG A 165 -5.93 7.60 -15.26
CA ARG A 165 -7.02 7.65 -16.24
C ARG A 165 -8.23 6.85 -15.79
N ASP A 166 -8.02 5.68 -15.19
CA ASP A 166 -9.04 4.66 -15.03
C ASP A 166 -9.66 4.63 -13.62
N ILE A 167 -8.97 5.18 -12.60
CA ILE A 167 -9.41 5.16 -11.20
C ILE A 167 -9.58 6.57 -10.63
N PHE A 168 -8.50 7.35 -10.56
CA PHE A 168 -8.44 8.58 -9.78
C PHE A 168 -9.47 9.64 -10.20
N PRO A 169 -9.76 9.88 -11.50
CA PRO A 169 -10.78 10.85 -11.91
C PRO A 169 -12.22 10.43 -11.60
N LYS A 170 -12.41 9.14 -11.24
CA LYS A 170 -13.73 8.56 -10.95
C LYS A 170 -13.97 8.39 -9.45
N LEU A 171 -13.01 8.76 -8.60
CA LEU A 171 -13.17 8.65 -7.16
C LEU A 171 -14.18 9.68 -6.65
N PRO A 172 -15.04 9.30 -5.71
CA PRO A 172 -15.84 10.26 -4.95
C PRO A 172 -14.97 11.23 -4.15
N ALA A 173 -15.59 12.21 -3.51
CA ALA A 173 -14.89 13.14 -2.62
C ALA A 173 -14.11 12.41 -1.52
N PRO A 174 -12.97 12.95 -1.05
CA PRO A 174 -12.07 12.27 -0.10
C PRO A 174 -12.77 11.75 1.17
N GLU A 175 -13.80 12.44 1.65
CA GLU A 175 -14.50 12.16 2.90
C GLU A 175 -15.42 10.94 2.79
N ILE A 176 -15.81 10.56 1.57
CA ILE A 176 -16.76 9.45 1.33
C ILE A 176 -16.15 8.31 0.52
N ARG A 177 -14.98 8.53 -0.12
CA ARG A 177 -14.31 7.47 -0.90
C ARG A 177 -13.51 6.52 0.01
N PRO A 178 -13.24 5.30 -0.44
CA PRO A 178 -12.22 4.46 0.17
C PRO A 178 -10.86 5.14 0.23
N GLY A 179 -10.07 4.85 1.27
CA GLY A 179 -8.67 5.23 1.33
C GLY A 179 -7.88 4.60 0.17
N ILE A 180 -7.00 5.37 -0.48
CA ILE A 180 -6.21 4.89 -1.61
C ILE A 180 -4.77 4.63 -1.17
N VAL A 181 -4.39 3.36 -1.21
CA VAL A 181 -3.04 2.88 -0.89
C VAL A 181 -2.35 2.43 -2.17
N ALA A 182 -1.33 3.16 -2.59
CA ALA A 182 -0.52 2.77 -3.74
C ALA A 182 0.52 1.71 -3.34
N PHE A 183 0.81 0.77 -4.23
CA PHE A 183 1.87 -0.21 -4.05
C PHE A 183 2.71 -0.39 -5.32
N THR A 184 3.87 -1.05 -5.19
CA THR A 184 4.87 -1.26 -6.25
C THR A 184 5.48 0.04 -6.82
N ALA A 185 5.68 1.07 -5.99
CA ALA A 185 6.21 2.36 -6.39
C ALA A 185 7.50 2.27 -7.21
N THR A 186 8.44 1.41 -6.81
CA THR A 186 9.72 1.20 -7.49
C THR A 186 9.65 0.26 -8.69
N CYS A 187 8.45 -0.26 -9.03
CA CYS A 187 8.30 -1.34 -10.01
C CYS A 187 9.27 -2.51 -9.74
N TRP A 188 9.27 -3.03 -8.48
CA TRP A 188 10.20 -4.08 -7.99
C TRP A 188 11.69 -3.71 -8.14
N GLY A 189 12.01 -2.43 -8.09
CA GLY A 189 13.37 -1.91 -8.25
C GLY A 189 13.76 -1.64 -9.71
N ASP A 190 12.89 -1.95 -10.68
CA ASP A 190 13.20 -1.78 -12.10
C ASP A 190 13.34 -0.32 -12.49
N LEU A 191 12.59 0.59 -11.86
CA LEU A 191 12.72 2.03 -12.07
C LEU A 191 14.10 2.58 -11.69
N MET A 192 14.80 1.93 -10.79
CA MET A 192 16.11 2.34 -10.28
C MET A 192 17.31 1.74 -11.04
N LYS A 193 17.07 1.00 -12.12
CA LYS A 193 18.15 0.41 -12.94
C LYS A 193 18.61 1.39 -14.02
N PRO A 194 19.92 1.62 -14.18
CA PRO A 194 20.43 2.61 -15.12
C PRO A 194 20.26 2.21 -16.60
N ASP A 195 20.24 0.91 -16.91
CA ASP A 195 20.19 0.36 -18.27
C ASP A 195 18.92 0.71 -19.07
N LYS A 196 17.92 1.29 -18.44
CA LYS A 196 16.62 1.59 -19.05
C LYS A 196 16.20 3.05 -18.89
N VAL A 197 17.13 3.90 -18.52
CA VAL A 197 16.89 5.34 -18.38
C VAL A 197 17.16 6.01 -19.73
N PRO A 198 16.31 6.95 -20.21
CA PRO A 198 16.59 7.70 -21.42
C PRO A 198 17.91 8.47 -21.35
N ALA A 199 18.59 8.62 -22.48
CA ALA A 199 19.84 9.38 -22.56
C ALA A 199 19.62 10.83 -22.06
N GLY A 200 20.49 11.28 -21.17
CA GLY A 200 20.40 12.62 -20.58
C GLY A 200 19.52 12.71 -19.32
N ASP A 201 18.69 11.72 -19.03
CA ASP A 201 17.93 11.66 -17.78
C ASP A 201 18.73 10.96 -16.66
N ARG A 202 18.57 11.39 -15.42
CA ARG A 202 19.16 10.71 -14.26
C ARG A 202 18.41 9.45 -13.89
N VAL A 203 19.08 8.51 -13.25
CA VAL A 203 18.46 7.30 -12.68
C VAL A 203 17.60 7.66 -11.47
N PRO A 204 16.33 7.27 -11.41
CA PRO A 204 15.50 7.49 -10.22
C PRO A 204 16.02 6.77 -8.97
N SER A 205 15.97 7.46 -7.85
CA SER A 205 16.16 6.85 -6.52
C SER A 205 14.85 6.24 -6.00
N ALA A 206 14.92 5.46 -4.91
CA ALA A 206 13.73 4.98 -4.21
C ALA A 206 12.83 6.14 -3.78
N SER A 207 13.44 7.19 -3.20
CA SER A 207 12.73 8.42 -2.80
C SER A 207 11.95 9.05 -3.96
N ASP A 208 12.54 9.12 -5.17
CA ASP A 208 11.85 9.67 -6.34
C ASP A 208 10.61 8.82 -6.72
N CYS A 209 10.74 7.50 -6.66
CA CYS A 209 9.60 6.61 -6.95
C CYS A 209 8.43 6.81 -5.97
N TYR A 210 8.71 6.98 -4.67
CA TYR A 210 7.66 7.24 -3.68
C TYR A 210 7.08 8.65 -3.81
N ARG A 211 7.91 9.66 -4.05
CA ARG A 211 7.46 11.05 -4.31
C ARG A 211 6.54 11.11 -5.52
N PHE A 212 6.85 10.40 -6.60
CA PHE A 212 5.97 10.31 -7.78
C PHE A 212 4.57 9.88 -7.41
N ASN A 213 4.45 8.78 -6.65
CA ASN A 213 3.15 8.27 -6.23
C ASN A 213 2.43 9.26 -5.31
N LEU A 214 3.13 9.80 -4.32
CA LEU A 214 2.57 10.66 -3.28
C LEU A 214 2.26 12.07 -3.77
N THR A 215 2.84 12.52 -4.88
CA THR A 215 2.50 13.80 -5.50
C THR A 215 1.10 13.78 -6.11
N ASN A 216 0.59 12.60 -6.48
CA ASN A 216 -0.78 12.49 -6.93
C ASN A 216 -1.76 12.67 -5.75
N PRO A 217 -2.67 13.66 -5.78
CA PRO A 217 -3.56 13.98 -4.66
C PRO A 217 -4.59 12.88 -4.36
N ALA A 218 -4.83 11.96 -5.27
CA ALA A 218 -5.73 10.82 -5.05
C ALA A 218 -5.11 9.74 -4.14
N VAL A 219 -3.77 9.72 -4.00
CA VAL A 219 -3.05 8.71 -3.19
C VAL A 219 -2.92 9.19 -1.75
N ASP A 220 -3.51 8.47 -0.81
CA ASP A 220 -3.42 8.80 0.62
C ASP A 220 -2.08 8.35 1.21
N LEU A 221 -1.64 7.13 0.89
CA LEU A 221 -0.32 6.63 1.26
C LEU A 221 0.24 5.65 0.22
N CYS A 222 1.56 5.42 0.27
CA CYS A 222 2.26 4.45 -0.57
C CYS A 222 2.96 3.40 0.30
N LEU A 223 2.81 2.10 -0.04
CA LEU A 223 3.50 1.03 0.66
C LEU A 223 4.95 0.93 0.21
N THR A 224 5.86 0.90 1.19
CA THR A 224 7.26 0.53 1.00
C THR A 224 7.51 -0.90 1.46
N GLY A 225 8.34 -1.63 0.71
CA GLY A 225 8.78 -2.99 1.03
C GLY A 225 10.32 -3.06 1.02
N PRO A 226 11.00 -2.54 2.04
CA PRO A 226 12.45 -2.53 2.11
C PRO A 226 12.97 -3.95 2.41
N ARG A 227 14.20 -4.25 1.91
CA ARG A 227 14.95 -5.47 2.24
C ARG A 227 15.85 -5.26 3.44
N SER A 228 16.18 -4.00 3.73
CA SER A 228 17.12 -3.59 4.76
C SER A 228 16.75 -2.24 5.37
N ALA A 229 17.40 -1.88 6.47
CA ALA A 229 17.27 -0.57 7.08
C ALA A 229 17.75 0.57 6.15
N SER A 230 18.76 0.33 5.30
CA SER A 230 19.22 1.33 4.32
C SER A 230 18.18 1.57 3.23
N ASP A 231 17.52 0.51 2.72
CA ASP A 231 16.42 0.65 1.76
C ASP A 231 15.25 1.44 2.37
N LEU A 232 14.97 1.19 3.66
CA LEU A 232 13.94 1.93 4.38
C LEU A 232 14.30 3.41 4.50
N THR A 233 15.54 3.74 4.88
CA THR A 233 16.01 5.12 4.96
C THR A 233 15.85 5.82 3.62
N ALA A 234 16.29 5.20 2.53
CA ALA A 234 16.14 5.74 1.19
C ALA A 234 14.68 5.97 0.77
N ALA A 235 13.75 5.14 1.25
CA ALA A 235 12.32 5.36 1.03
C ALA A 235 11.77 6.52 1.87
N LEU A 236 12.17 6.61 3.15
CA LEU A 236 11.74 7.64 4.09
C LEU A 236 12.20 9.05 3.69
N ASP A 237 13.31 9.18 2.96
CA ASP A 237 13.76 10.46 2.38
C ASP A 237 12.69 11.13 1.50
N ALA A 238 11.75 10.36 0.95
CA ALA A 238 10.62 10.92 0.21
C ALA A 238 9.77 11.87 1.04
N LEU A 239 9.63 11.60 2.34
CA LEU A 239 8.84 12.41 3.27
C LEU A 239 9.55 13.74 3.61
N ASP A 240 10.86 13.78 3.52
CA ASP A 240 11.64 14.98 3.83
C ASP A 240 11.82 15.89 2.61
N LYS A 241 11.84 15.30 1.40
CA LYS A 241 11.99 16.05 0.14
C LYS A 241 10.70 16.74 -0.34
N GLY A 242 9.54 16.31 0.13
CA GLY A 242 8.26 16.87 -0.28
C GLY A 242 7.79 16.41 -1.68
N PRO A 243 6.72 17.03 -2.23
CA PRO A 243 6.16 16.67 -3.52
C PRO A 243 7.15 16.94 -4.65
N MET A 244 6.97 16.24 -5.77
CA MET A 244 7.71 16.51 -7.01
C MET A 244 7.22 17.79 -7.66
N THR A 245 8.15 18.52 -8.30
CA THR A 245 7.80 19.59 -9.23
C THR A 245 7.20 19.02 -10.52
N PRO A 246 6.52 19.82 -11.36
CA PRO A 246 6.04 19.37 -12.67
C PRO A 246 7.16 18.76 -13.53
N GLU A 247 8.35 19.36 -13.51
CA GLU A 247 9.51 18.91 -14.30
C GLU A 247 10.02 17.54 -13.80
N GLU A 248 10.03 17.32 -12.47
CA GLU A 248 10.36 16.03 -11.86
C GLU A 248 9.31 14.96 -12.22
N MET A 249 8.02 15.33 -12.21
CA MET A 249 6.94 14.43 -12.64
C MET A 249 7.10 14.02 -14.11
N ASP A 250 7.39 14.98 -15.00
CA ASP A 250 7.59 14.71 -16.42
C ASP A 250 8.82 13.85 -16.68
N TRP A 251 9.91 14.10 -15.96
CA TRP A 251 11.08 13.22 -15.98
C TRP A 251 10.74 11.79 -15.58
N MET A 252 10.04 11.60 -14.45
CA MET A 252 9.62 10.26 -14.01
C MET A 252 8.71 9.57 -15.02
N ARG A 253 7.82 10.31 -15.70
CA ARG A 253 6.96 9.78 -16.77
C ARG A 253 7.78 9.31 -17.97
N ARG A 254 8.79 10.08 -18.42
CA ARG A 254 9.69 9.66 -19.51
C ARG A 254 10.44 8.36 -19.15
N VAL A 255 10.99 8.28 -17.94
CA VAL A 255 11.67 7.07 -17.47
C VAL A 255 10.69 5.88 -17.42
N GLY A 256 9.50 6.07 -16.88
CA GLY A 256 8.47 5.04 -16.81
C GLY A 256 8.05 4.54 -18.19
N GLN A 257 7.85 5.44 -19.14
CA GLN A 257 7.48 5.11 -20.52
C GLN A 257 8.57 4.31 -21.24
N ALA A 258 9.83 4.69 -21.07
CA ALA A 258 10.96 3.96 -21.66
C ALA A 258 11.05 2.50 -21.15
N LYS A 259 10.66 2.27 -19.89
CA LYS A 259 10.62 0.93 -19.31
C LYS A 259 9.42 0.10 -19.76
N TYR A 260 8.28 0.73 -19.99
CA TYR A 260 7.07 0.05 -20.44
C TYR A 260 7.23 -0.58 -21.83
N PHE A 261 7.91 0.11 -22.75
CA PHE A 261 8.12 -0.35 -24.14
C PHE A 261 9.25 -1.38 -24.30
N LYS A 262 9.98 -1.73 -23.22
CA LYS A 262 10.97 -2.81 -23.24
C LYS A 262 10.41 -4.00 -22.47
N PRO A 263 9.69 -4.95 -23.14
CA PRO A 263 9.10 -6.10 -22.46
C PRO A 263 10.22 -6.95 -21.84
N THR A 264 10.21 -7.08 -20.53
CA THR A 264 10.95 -8.14 -19.84
C THR A 264 10.08 -9.38 -19.82
N LEU A 265 10.69 -10.58 -19.84
CA LEU A 265 10.03 -11.90 -19.86
C LEU A 265 8.96 -12.12 -18.76
N PHE A 266 8.85 -11.22 -17.81
CA PHE A 266 7.87 -11.26 -16.70
C PHE A 266 6.84 -10.11 -16.70
N SER A 267 6.70 -9.37 -17.80
CA SER A 267 5.63 -8.39 -17.88
C SER A 267 4.30 -9.08 -18.14
N ILE A 268 3.59 -9.43 -17.08
CA ILE A 268 2.18 -9.79 -17.17
C ILE A 268 1.47 -8.56 -17.73
N LYS A 269 0.99 -8.66 -18.96
CA LYS A 269 0.11 -7.67 -19.59
C LYS A 269 -1.11 -7.51 -18.67
N GLY A 270 -1.31 -6.33 -18.13
CA GLY A 270 -2.47 -5.98 -17.35
C GLY A 270 -2.94 -4.57 -17.70
#